data_3f5429c76f532f79e941772f061ac25b
#
_entry.id   3f5429c76f532f79e941772f061ac25b
#
_cell.length_a   1.000
_cell.length_b   1.000
_cell.length_c   1.000
_cell.angle_alpha   90.00
_cell.angle_beta   90.00
_cell.angle_gamma   90.00
#
_symmetry.space_group_name_H-M   'P 1'
#
loop_
_entity.id
_entity.type
_entity.pdbx_description
1 polymer ?
#
loop_
_entity_poly.entity_id
_entity_poly.type
_entity_poly.pdbx_seq_one_letter_code
_entity_poly.pdbx_strand_id
1 'polypeptide(L)'
;MTALEIYCPSVETKLVGILECKNDRFMNDVARRLTDISVEFMIFGGERIPIERGYRVVVDRLSFCYPFLKEIVKGLALNGTYVINNPFAALSTNKLIEIQVGNSLGIDFPKTVVLPDQVVADETEGVVSHPYLDGVAAQVGLPCVVKPFDGYGWEDVYAVKSAQELSDIYTSLRTRRILLAQQMISFKDYFRVFCFDKRDVLFIRWIPKPFSMGQYLHCEPGTIGDEKETLTAQTIELNRALDLDVNVVEWCVDGEGKWWMIDAFNEVPEVIPEALPEDYYAWIADRFAACVKDKLDPGRKNRTPFG
;
A
#
# COMPACT_ATOMS: atom_id res chain seq x y z
N MET A 1 35.81 -2.55 -29.14
CA MET A 1 34.65 -2.69 -28.25
C MET A 1 34.75 -1.58 -27.21
N THR A 2 34.12 -0.45 -27.49
CA THR A 2 34.03 0.69 -26.60
C THR A 2 33.03 0.33 -25.50
N ALA A 3 33.47 0.35 -24.25
CA ALA A 3 32.58 0.25 -23.09
C ALA A 3 31.50 1.34 -23.21
N LEU A 4 30.24 0.96 -23.15
CA LEU A 4 29.17 1.89 -22.87
C LEU A 4 29.49 2.47 -21.48
N GLU A 5 30.04 3.68 -21.45
CA GLU A 5 30.03 4.48 -20.24
C GLU A 5 28.55 4.73 -19.91
N ILE A 6 28.06 4.04 -18.92
CA ILE A 6 26.75 4.37 -18.32
C ILE A 6 26.94 5.78 -17.71
N TYR A 7 26.49 6.78 -18.46
CA TYR A 7 26.49 8.17 -18.01
C TYR A 7 25.62 8.24 -16.76
N CYS A 8 26.25 8.31 -15.59
CA CYS A 8 25.59 8.60 -14.34
C CYS A 8 25.57 10.12 -14.20
N PRO A 9 24.48 10.84 -14.49
CA PRO A 9 24.42 12.27 -14.30
C PRO A 9 24.69 12.58 -12.84
N SER A 10 25.44 13.66 -12.58
CA SER A 10 25.62 14.16 -11.20
C SER A 10 24.25 14.41 -10.59
N VAL A 11 23.90 13.64 -9.56
CA VAL A 11 22.61 13.79 -8.85
C VAL A 11 22.55 15.19 -8.27
N GLU A 12 21.60 16.01 -8.74
CA GLU A 12 21.37 17.32 -8.14
C GLU A 12 20.83 17.12 -6.72
N THR A 13 21.58 17.59 -5.73
CA THR A 13 21.35 17.30 -4.29
C THR A 13 20.02 17.79 -3.75
N LYS A 14 19.27 18.58 -4.51
CA LYS A 14 17.97 19.16 -4.08
C LYS A 14 16.86 19.04 -5.14
N LEU A 15 16.98 18.13 -6.09
CA LEU A 15 15.92 17.93 -7.08
C LEU A 15 15.00 16.78 -6.68
N VAL A 16 13.70 17.07 -6.56
CA VAL A 16 12.64 16.10 -6.26
C VAL A 16 11.74 15.95 -7.48
N GLY A 17 11.60 14.71 -7.97
CA GLY A 17 10.62 14.35 -8.98
C GLY A 17 9.32 13.85 -8.31
N ILE A 18 8.18 14.29 -8.81
CA ILE A 18 6.87 13.75 -8.42
C ILE A 18 6.30 12.99 -9.61
N LEU A 19 6.15 11.68 -9.45
CA LEU A 19 5.50 10.81 -10.42
C LEU A 19 4.02 10.69 -10.06
N GLU A 20 3.22 11.67 -10.48
CA GLU A 20 1.80 11.79 -10.27
C GLU A 20 1.19 12.74 -11.33
N CYS A 21 -0.13 12.71 -11.46
CA CYS A 21 -0.85 13.67 -12.30
C CYS A 21 -0.63 15.10 -11.80
N LYS A 22 -0.32 16.03 -12.72
CA LYS A 22 -0.07 17.44 -12.38
C LYS A 22 -1.22 18.14 -11.63
N ASN A 23 -2.43 17.62 -11.79
CA ASN A 23 -3.64 18.18 -11.19
C ASN A 23 -3.90 17.62 -9.79
N ASP A 24 -3.09 16.67 -9.30
CA ASP A 24 -3.26 16.14 -7.96
C ASP A 24 -3.06 17.24 -6.91
N ARG A 25 -4.13 17.54 -6.18
CA ARG A 25 -4.17 18.66 -5.21
C ARG A 25 -3.26 18.38 -4.03
N PHE A 26 -3.28 17.15 -3.53
CA PHE A 26 -2.47 16.77 -2.38
C PHE A 26 -0.98 16.87 -2.68
N MET A 27 -0.52 16.35 -3.83
CA MET A 27 0.90 16.46 -4.20
C MET A 27 1.32 17.89 -4.51
N ASN A 28 0.43 18.73 -5.04
CA ASN A 28 0.69 20.17 -5.16
C ASN A 28 0.83 20.84 -3.79
N ASP A 29 0.04 20.43 -2.79
CA ASP A 29 0.15 20.95 -1.43
C ASP A 29 1.42 20.48 -0.72
N VAL A 30 1.83 19.23 -0.94
CA VAL A 30 3.13 18.71 -0.48
C VAL A 30 4.27 19.49 -1.12
N ALA A 31 4.24 19.71 -2.44
CA ALA A 31 5.26 20.47 -3.17
C ALA A 31 5.44 21.89 -2.63
N ARG A 32 4.35 22.60 -2.28
CA ARG A 32 4.42 23.93 -1.66
C ARG A 32 5.10 23.93 -0.28
N ARG A 33 5.12 22.81 0.44
CA ARG A 33 5.80 22.65 1.74
C ARG A 33 7.29 22.32 1.61
N LEU A 34 7.74 21.98 0.41
CA LEU A 34 9.15 21.70 0.09
C LEU A 34 9.88 23.00 -0.30
N THR A 35 9.85 23.98 0.61
CA THR A 35 10.56 25.25 0.41
C THR A 35 12.07 25.01 0.26
N ASP A 36 12.75 25.81 -0.59
CA ASP A 36 14.18 25.72 -0.89
C ASP A 36 14.63 24.39 -1.57
N ILE A 37 13.67 23.66 -2.15
CA ILE A 37 13.89 22.42 -2.87
C ILE A 37 13.30 22.58 -4.27
N SER A 38 14.03 22.19 -5.29
CA SER A 38 13.50 22.13 -6.66
C SER A 38 12.56 20.93 -6.80
N VAL A 39 11.30 21.19 -7.11
CA VAL A 39 10.27 20.14 -7.30
C VAL A 39 9.72 20.20 -8.71
N GLU A 40 9.64 19.07 -9.38
CA GLU A 40 8.98 18.99 -10.67
C GLU A 40 8.12 17.74 -10.81
N PHE A 41 6.99 17.86 -11.50
CA PHE A 41 6.19 16.71 -11.90
C PHE A 41 6.85 16.02 -13.09
N MET A 42 7.09 14.71 -12.97
CA MET A 42 7.75 13.92 -14.00
C MET A 42 6.80 13.71 -15.19
N ILE A 43 7.32 13.93 -16.39
CA ILE A 43 6.57 13.74 -17.65
C ILE A 43 7.32 12.75 -18.50
N PHE A 44 6.63 11.69 -18.92
CA PHE A 44 7.11 10.70 -19.86
C PHE A 44 6.47 10.97 -21.23
N GLY A 45 7.31 11.32 -22.22
CA GLY A 45 6.87 11.58 -23.57
C GLY A 45 7.85 12.46 -24.34
N GLY A 46 7.77 12.42 -25.67
CA GLY A 46 8.74 13.08 -26.53
C GLY A 46 10.07 12.33 -26.61
N GLU A 47 11.16 13.05 -26.86
CA GLU A 47 12.51 12.46 -27.07
C GLU A 47 13.28 12.15 -25.79
N ARG A 48 12.75 12.47 -24.60
CA ARG A 48 13.45 12.34 -23.33
C ARG A 48 12.75 11.38 -22.38
N ILE A 49 13.52 10.42 -21.88
CA ILE A 49 13.14 9.62 -20.72
C ILE A 49 13.76 10.28 -19.49
N PRO A 50 12.99 10.66 -18.45
CA PRO A 50 13.47 11.41 -17.28
C PRO A 50 14.56 10.72 -16.45
N ILE A 51 14.94 9.49 -16.76
CA ILE A 51 16.03 8.76 -16.10
C ILE A 51 17.37 9.53 -16.14
N GLU A 52 17.56 10.39 -17.14
CA GLU A 52 18.78 11.19 -17.30
C GLU A 52 18.84 12.44 -16.37
N ARG A 53 17.72 12.74 -15.69
CA ARG A 53 17.65 13.89 -14.80
C ARG A 53 18.04 13.52 -13.38
N GLY A 54 19.13 13.64 -12.90
CA GLY A 54 19.65 13.30 -11.58
C GLY A 54 18.76 13.67 -10.37
N TYR A 55 17.54 13.10 -10.30
CA TYR A 55 16.67 13.27 -9.12
C TYR A 55 17.35 12.71 -7.88
N ARG A 56 17.36 13.51 -6.81
CA ARG A 56 17.79 13.03 -5.51
C ARG A 56 16.70 12.17 -4.85
N VAL A 57 15.45 12.61 -4.96
CA VAL A 57 14.27 11.88 -4.47
C VAL A 57 13.22 11.83 -5.55
N VAL A 58 12.54 10.71 -5.68
CA VAL A 58 11.32 10.57 -6.48
C VAL A 58 10.18 10.15 -5.56
N VAL A 59 9.09 10.90 -5.57
CA VAL A 59 7.82 10.52 -4.95
C VAL A 59 7.01 9.79 -6.00
N ASP A 60 6.86 8.48 -5.83
CA ASP A 60 6.14 7.61 -6.76
C ASP A 60 4.71 7.35 -6.27
N ARG A 61 3.74 7.72 -7.11
CA ARG A 61 2.32 7.49 -6.84
C ARG A 61 1.57 6.86 -8.00
N LEU A 62 2.27 6.43 -9.04
CA LEU A 62 1.66 5.86 -10.24
C LEU A 62 2.18 4.46 -10.60
N SER A 63 3.41 4.12 -10.22
CA SER A 63 4.04 2.89 -10.71
C SER A 63 3.36 1.61 -10.23
N PHE A 64 2.61 1.66 -9.12
CA PHE A 64 1.87 0.51 -8.61
C PHE A 64 0.84 -0.03 -9.63
N CYS A 65 0.25 0.85 -10.48
CA CYS A 65 -0.71 0.49 -11.53
C CYS A 65 -0.07 0.20 -12.89
N TYR A 66 1.17 0.67 -13.13
CA TYR A 66 1.76 0.67 -14.47
C TYR A 66 3.12 -0.02 -14.50
N PRO A 67 3.22 -1.27 -15.01
CA PRO A 67 4.47 -2.02 -15.07
C PRO A 67 5.64 -1.26 -15.72
N PHE A 68 5.37 -0.47 -16.78
CA PHE A 68 6.38 0.36 -17.42
C PHE A 68 7.00 1.36 -16.43
N LEU A 69 6.18 2.09 -15.69
CA LEU A 69 6.66 3.06 -14.69
C LEU A 69 7.39 2.36 -13.53
N LYS A 70 6.93 1.18 -13.14
CA LYS A 70 7.56 0.37 -12.09
C LYS A 70 9.01 0.02 -12.45
N GLU A 71 9.28 -0.34 -13.70
CA GLU A 71 10.67 -0.62 -14.13
C GLU A 71 11.52 0.66 -14.21
N ILE A 72 10.93 1.78 -14.59
CA ILE A 72 11.61 3.08 -14.59
C ILE A 72 12.05 3.48 -13.16
N VAL A 73 11.16 3.43 -12.17
CA VAL A 73 11.50 3.83 -10.80
C VAL A 73 12.49 2.87 -10.14
N LYS A 74 12.48 1.58 -10.49
CA LYS A 74 13.52 0.63 -10.09
C LYS A 74 14.89 1.03 -10.67
N GLY A 75 14.93 1.39 -11.95
CA GLY A 75 16.16 1.88 -12.61
C GLY A 75 16.70 3.14 -11.93
N LEU A 76 15.83 4.09 -11.60
CA LEU A 76 16.20 5.29 -10.84
C LEU A 76 16.78 4.94 -9.45
N ALA A 77 16.16 4.02 -8.73
CA ALA A 77 16.65 3.57 -7.42
C ALA A 77 18.03 2.90 -7.50
N LEU A 78 18.27 2.07 -8.51
CA LEU A 78 19.58 1.44 -8.76
C LEU A 78 20.65 2.48 -9.11
N ASN A 79 20.29 3.60 -9.73
CA ASN A 79 21.18 4.71 -10.07
C ASN A 79 21.37 5.72 -8.93
N GLY A 80 20.85 5.42 -7.71
CA GLY A 80 21.10 6.22 -6.51
C GLY A 80 20.04 7.26 -6.18
N THR A 81 18.97 7.39 -6.96
CA THR A 81 17.79 8.16 -6.59
C THR A 81 17.05 7.44 -5.44
N TYR A 82 16.65 8.19 -4.40
CA TYR A 82 15.76 7.63 -3.39
C TYR A 82 14.31 7.67 -3.89
N VAL A 83 13.66 6.52 -4.00
CA VAL A 83 12.25 6.42 -4.39
C VAL A 83 11.38 6.18 -3.16
N ILE A 84 10.37 6.99 -2.96
CA ILE A 84 9.32 6.84 -1.94
C ILE A 84 8.06 6.29 -2.63
N ASN A 85 7.60 5.08 -2.34
CA ASN A 85 8.20 4.03 -1.50
C ASN A 85 9.27 3.25 -2.27
N ASN A 86 10.04 2.41 -1.55
CA ASN A 86 11.04 1.55 -2.16
C ASN A 86 10.41 0.66 -3.26
N PRO A 87 10.82 0.78 -4.54
CA PRO A 87 10.21 0.04 -5.65
C PRO A 87 10.49 -1.47 -5.64
N PHE A 88 11.39 -1.93 -4.76
CA PHE A 88 11.69 -3.34 -4.54
C PHE A 88 10.97 -3.91 -3.31
N ALA A 89 10.28 -3.08 -2.55
CA ALA A 89 9.48 -3.51 -1.40
C ALA A 89 8.25 -4.33 -1.85
N ALA A 90 7.66 -5.04 -0.90
CA ALA A 90 6.34 -5.61 -1.10
C ALA A 90 5.30 -4.48 -1.14
N LEU A 91 4.48 -4.45 -2.17
CA LEU A 91 3.47 -3.44 -2.42
C LEU A 91 2.07 -4.05 -2.36
N SER A 92 1.05 -3.21 -2.44
CA SER A 92 -0.39 -3.57 -2.39
C SER A 92 -0.81 -4.71 -3.33
N THR A 93 0.01 -4.99 -4.33
CA THR A 93 -0.16 -6.13 -5.24
C THR A 93 0.19 -7.49 -4.62
N ASN A 94 0.41 -7.57 -3.29
CA ASN A 94 0.80 -8.82 -2.64
C ASN A 94 0.25 -8.97 -1.22
N LYS A 95 -1.07 -9.11 -1.11
CA LYS A 95 -1.78 -9.26 0.18
C LYS A 95 -1.38 -10.52 0.98
N LEU A 96 -0.74 -11.50 0.36
CA LEU A 96 -0.22 -12.66 1.09
C LEU A 96 1.04 -12.33 1.87
N ILE A 97 1.92 -11.50 1.31
CA ILE A 97 3.13 -11.08 2.02
C ILE A 97 2.76 -10.24 3.24
N GLU A 98 1.77 -9.35 3.14
CA GLU A 98 1.33 -8.57 4.30
C GLU A 98 0.90 -9.45 5.47
N ILE A 99 0.07 -10.47 5.18
CA ILE A 99 -0.43 -11.42 6.19
C ILE A 99 0.73 -12.22 6.79
N GLN A 100 1.65 -12.72 5.95
CA GLN A 100 2.79 -13.51 6.44
C GLN A 100 3.75 -12.69 7.29
N VAL A 101 4.10 -11.48 6.85
CA VAL A 101 4.96 -10.56 7.61
C VAL A 101 4.27 -10.13 8.89
N GLY A 102 3.01 -9.72 8.82
CA GLY A 102 2.25 -9.30 9.99
C GLY A 102 2.11 -10.42 11.03
N ASN A 103 1.79 -11.64 10.62
CA ASN A 103 1.73 -12.79 11.51
C ASN A 103 3.09 -13.07 12.19
N SER A 104 4.20 -12.90 11.47
CA SER A 104 5.55 -13.06 12.06
C SER A 104 5.88 -12.00 13.10
N LEU A 105 5.21 -10.86 13.06
CA LEU A 105 5.30 -9.76 14.03
C LEU A 105 4.25 -9.86 15.16
N GLY A 106 3.45 -10.93 15.19
CA GLY A 106 2.40 -11.11 16.18
C GLY A 106 1.18 -10.22 15.97
N ILE A 107 0.95 -9.78 14.72
CA ILE A 107 -0.24 -9.03 14.35
C ILE A 107 -1.34 -10.00 13.93
N ASP A 108 -2.52 -9.84 14.50
CA ASP A 108 -3.68 -10.67 14.17
C ASP A 108 -4.34 -10.23 12.86
N PHE A 109 -4.39 -11.14 11.88
CA PHE A 109 -5.15 -11.00 10.64
C PHE A 109 -6.35 -11.95 10.65
N PRO A 110 -7.46 -11.62 9.95
CA PRO A 110 -8.55 -12.56 9.74
C PRO A 110 -8.05 -13.81 9.01
N LYS A 111 -8.60 -14.98 9.35
CA LYS A 111 -8.28 -16.23 8.65
C LYS A 111 -8.45 -16.06 7.15
N THR A 112 -7.45 -16.42 6.38
CA THR A 112 -7.42 -16.21 4.93
C THR A 112 -6.98 -17.47 4.21
N VAL A 113 -7.70 -17.83 3.16
CA VAL A 113 -7.38 -18.93 2.24
C VAL A 113 -7.20 -18.37 0.84
N VAL A 114 -6.12 -18.78 0.17
CA VAL A 114 -5.84 -18.40 -1.22
C VAL A 114 -6.59 -19.35 -2.15
N LEU A 115 -7.27 -18.78 -3.12
CA LEU A 115 -7.96 -19.49 -4.17
C LEU A 115 -7.18 -19.30 -5.49
N PRO A 116 -6.65 -20.39 -6.08
CA PRO A 116 -5.86 -20.29 -7.31
C PRO A 116 -6.71 -19.82 -8.48
N ASP A 117 -6.08 -19.20 -9.47
CA ASP A 117 -6.72 -18.95 -10.75
C ASP A 117 -6.91 -20.25 -11.53
N GLN A 118 -7.73 -20.18 -12.58
CA GLN A 118 -8.05 -21.36 -13.39
C GLN A 118 -6.82 -21.88 -14.15
N VAL A 119 -5.99 -20.98 -14.67
CA VAL A 119 -4.85 -21.34 -15.53
C VAL A 119 -3.88 -22.23 -14.77
N VAL A 120 -3.50 -21.85 -13.56
CA VAL A 120 -2.57 -22.64 -12.75
C VAL A 120 -3.15 -24.00 -12.36
N ALA A 121 -4.44 -24.06 -12.04
CA ALA A 121 -5.11 -25.31 -11.69
C ALA A 121 -5.23 -26.27 -12.89
N ASP A 122 -5.47 -25.74 -14.10
CA ASP A 122 -5.63 -26.53 -15.31
C ASP A 122 -4.27 -26.97 -15.92
N GLU A 123 -3.23 -26.13 -15.82
CA GLU A 123 -1.94 -26.38 -16.47
C GLU A 123 -0.92 -27.10 -15.59
N THR A 124 -1.10 -27.11 -14.26
CA THR A 124 -0.16 -27.72 -13.32
C THR A 124 -0.69 -29.04 -12.74
N GLU A 125 -0.96 -30.01 -13.59
CA GLU A 125 -1.54 -31.29 -13.22
C GLU A 125 -0.84 -31.92 -12.01
N GLY A 126 -1.63 -32.14 -10.93
CA GLY A 126 -1.14 -32.75 -9.69
C GLY A 126 -0.32 -31.83 -8.77
N VAL A 127 -0.01 -30.58 -9.17
CA VAL A 127 0.66 -29.61 -8.32
C VAL A 127 -0.35 -28.66 -7.66
N VAL A 128 -1.25 -28.08 -8.43
CA VAL A 128 -2.34 -27.25 -7.93
C VAL A 128 -3.66 -27.86 -8.35
N SER A 129 -4.58 -28.01 -7.40
CA SER A 129 -5.93 -28.51 -7.65
C SER A 129 -6.96 -27.40 -7.44
N HIS A 130 -8.11 -27.54 -8.09
CA HIS A 130 -9.26 -26.69 -7.77
C HIS A 130 -9.62 -26.83 -6.29
N PRO A 131 -9.91 -25.73 -5.59
CA PRO A 131 -10.18 -25.75 -4.16
C PRO A 131 -11.50 -26.46 -3.85
N TYR A 132 -11.53 -27.22 -2.76
CA TYR A 132 -12.78 -27.72 -2.17
C TYR A 132 -13.45 -26.58 -1.40
N LEU A 133 -14.41 -25.92 -2.02
CA LEU A 133 -14.98 -24.66 -1.54
C LEU A 133 -15.77 -24.81 -0.24
N ASP A 134 -16.41 -25.93 0.03
CA ASP A 134 -17.04 -26.18 1.34
C ASP A 134 -15.98 -26.21 2.46
N GLY A 135 -14.82 -26.80 2.18
CA GLY A 135 -13.69 -26.80 3.11
C GLY A 135 -13.11 -25.40 3.33
N VAL A 136 -13.06 -24.58 2.27
CA VAL A 136 -12.67 -23.16 2.38
C VAL A 136 -13.67 -22.41 3.25
N ALA A 137 -14.97 -22.54 2.98
CA ALA A 137 -16.02 -21.92 3.77
C ALA A 137 -15.98 -22.35 5.24
N ALA A 138 -15.67 -23.62 5.52
CA ALA A 138 -15.50 -24.11 6.90
C ALA A 138 -14.27 -23.50 7.61
N GLN A 139 -13.18 -23.20 6.88
CA GLN A 139 -11.98 -22.61 7.44
C GLN A 139 -12.13 -21.12 7.79
N VAL A 140 -12.71 -20.33 6.86
CA VAL A 140 -12.84 -18.88 7.04
C VAL A 140 -14.13 -18.49 7.79
N GLY A 141 -15.11 -19.38 7.83
CA GLY A 141 -16.47 -19.11 8.33
C GLY A 141 -17.33 -18.37 7.31
N LEU A 142 -18.63 -18.34 7.57
CA LEU A 142 -19.59 -17.57 6.77
C LEU A 142 -20.38 -16.65 7.71
N PRO A 143 -20.65 -15.39 7.29
CA PRO A 143 -20.23 -14.77 6.04
C PRO A 143 -18.71 -14.55 5.97
N CYS A 144 -18.18 -14.57 4.75
CA CYS A 144 -16.77 -14.26 4.48
C CYS A 144 -16.64 -13.16 3.41
N VAL A 145 -15.43 -12.64 3.25
CA VAL A 145 -15.10 -11.69 2.18
C VAL A 145 -14.28 -12.43 1.11
N VAL A 146 -14.68 -12.28 -0.15
CA VAL A 146 -13.86 -12.70 -1.29
C VAL A 146 -13.33 -11.45 -1.97
N LYS A 147 -12.03 -11.39 -2.16
CA LYS A 147 -11.33 -10.24 -2.75
C LYS A 147 -10.16 -10.68 -3.62
N PRO A 148 -9.76 -9.90 -4.65
CA PRO A 148 -8.54 -10.18 -5.38
C PRO A 148 -7.31 -10.11 -4.47
N PHE A 149 -6.35 -10.96 -4.75
CA PHE A 149 -5.03 -10.96 -4.13
C PHE A 149 -4.28 -9.63 -4.31
N ASP A 150 -4.42 -9.02 -5.49
CA ASP A 150 -3.76 -7.80 -5.94
C ASP A 150 -4.73 -6.62 -6.11
N GLY A 151 -5.94 -6.71 -5.52
CA GLY A 151 -7.00 -5.72 -5.71
C GLY A 151 -6.80 -4.43 -4.91
N TYR A 152 -7.33 -3.34 -5.46
CA TYR A 152 -7.43 -2.02 -4.83
C TYR A 152 -8.80 -1.40 -5.15
N GLY A 153 -9.20 -0.37 -4.41
CA GLY A 153 -10.40 0.42 -4.73
C GLY A 153 -11.73 -0.33 -4.64
N TRP A 154 -11.83 -1.42 -3.87
CA TRP A 154 -13.01 -2.28 -3.73
C TRP A 154 -13.41 -3.04 -5.00
N GLU A 155 -12.58 -3.03 -6.05
CA GLU A 155 -12.86 -3.80 -7.26
C GLU A 155 -12.86 -5.30 -6.94
N ASP A 156 -13.91 -6.01 -7.40
CA ASP A 156 -14.10 -7.45 -7.20
C ASP A 156 -14.09 -7.89 -5.71
N VAL A 157 -14.53 -7.04 -4.77
CA VAL A 157 -14.69 -7.37 -3.34
C VAL A 157 -16.15 -7.71 -3.04
N TYR A 158 -16.40 -8.91 -2.52
CA TYR A 158 -17.73 -9.44 -2.26
C TYR A 158 -17.88 -9.97 -0.84
N ALA A 159 -18.98 -9.63 -0.18
CA ALA A 159 -19.43 -10.28 1.04
C ALA A 159 -20.26 -11.52 0.65
N VAL A 160 -19.81 -12.69 1.04
CA VAL A 160 -20.35 -14.01 0.66
C VAL A 160 -20.99 -14.66 1.88
N LYS A 161 -22.23 -15.09 1.75
CA LYS A 161 -23.04 -15.61 2.88
C LYS A 161 -23.23 -17.13 2.85
N SER A 162 -22.94 -17.78 1.73
CA SER A 162 -23.12 -19.23 1.55
C SER A 162 -22.00 -19.85 0.73
N ALA A 163 -21.80 -21.15 0.86
CA ALA A 163 -20.85 -21.91 0.03
C ALA A 163 -21.20 -21.83 -1.46
N GLN A 164 -22.50 -21.74 -1.80
CA GLN A 164 -22.93 -21.57 -3.18
C GLN A 164 -22.50 -20.20 -3.73
N GLU A 165 -22.72 -19.10 -3.01
CA GLU A 165 -22.25 -17.78 -3.41
C GLU A 165 -20.71 -17.74 -3.55
N LEU A 166 -19.97 -18.42 -2.65
CA LEU A 166 -18.52 -18.56 -2.76
C LEU A 166 -18.14 -19.24 -4.09
N SER A 167 -18.84 -20.31 -4.43
CA SER A 167 -18.62 -21.05 -5.68
C SER A 167 -18.92 -20.20 -6.92
N ASP A 168 -20.01 -19.44 -6.89
CA ASP A 168 -20.44 -18.59 -8.01
C ASP A 168 -19.44 -17.47 -8.24
N ILE A 169 -19.02 -16.76 -7.18
CA ILE A 169 -18.02 -15.68 -7.25
C ILE A 169 -16.66 -16.23 -7.71
N TYR A 170 -16.17 -17.31 -7.10
CA TYR A 170 -14.92 -17.94 -7.52
C TYR A 170 -14.96 -18.33 -8.99
N THR A 171 -16.01 -18.99 -9.44
CA THR A 171 -16.17 -19.42 -10.85
C THR A 171 -16.19 -18.24 -11.81
N SER A 172 -16.80 -17.12 -11.43
CA SER A 172 -16.90 -15.92 -12.27
C SER A 172 -15.57 -15.17 -12.42
N LEU A 173 -14.68 -15.25 -11.40
CA LEU A 173 -13.45 -14.44 -11.34
C LEU A 173 -12.16 -15.23 -11.59
N ARG A 174 -12.15 -16.55 -11.35
CA ARG A 174 -10.94 -17.40 -11.41
C ARG A 174 -10.20 -17.40 -12.75
N THR A 175 -10.87 -17.00 -13.84
CA THR A 175 -10.22 -16.89 -15.17
C THR A 175 -9.32 -15.68 -15.30
N ARG A 176 -9.42 -14.71 -14.40
CA ARG A 176 -8.74 -13.43 -14.49
C ARG A 176 -8.07 -12.96 -13.19
N ARG A 177 -8.35 -13.62 -12.06
CA ARG A 177 -7.89 -13.19 -10.73
C ARG A 177 -7.48 -14.39 -9.87
N ILE A 178 -6.39 -14.22 -9.14
CA ILE A 178 -6.14 -14.99 -7.92
C ILE A 178 -6.99 -14.36 -6.81
N LEU A 179 -7.71 -15.16 -6.06
CA LEU A 179 -8.64 -14.66 -5.04
C LEU A 179 -8.21 -15.07 -3.64
N LEU A 180 -8.64 -14.27 -2.66
CA LEU A 180 -8.57 -14.58 -1.25
C LEU A 180 -9.99 -14.77 -0.72
N ALA A 181 -10.25 -15.85 -0.01
CA ALA A 181 -11.41 -15.99 0.86
C ALA A 181 -10.94 -15.66 2.28
N GLN A 182 -11.55 -14.64 2.91
CA GLN A 182 -11.12 -14.12 4.20
C GLN A 182 -12.29 -14.07 5.18
N GLN A 183 -12.04 -14.46 6.43
CA GLN A 183 -12.98 -14.32 7.53
C GLN A 183 -13.50 -12.90 7.60
N MET A 184 -14.83 -12.75 7.65
CA MET A 184 -15.46 -11.44 7.85
C MET A 184 -15.47 -11.08 9.33
N ILE A 185 -14.85 -9.96 9.69
CA ILE A 185 -14.84 -9.46 11.07
C ILE A 185 -16.02 -8.51 11.27
N SER A 186 -16.87 -8.81 12.24
CA SER A 186 -17.88 -7.86 12.72
C SER A 186 -17.21 -6.87 13.67
N PHE A 187 -16.92 -5.68 13.18
CA PHE A 187 -16.19 -4.68 13.96
C PHE A 187 -17.12 -3.69 14.65
N LYS A 188 -16.67 -3.18 15.79
CA LYS A 188 -17.27 -2.06 16.55
C LYS A 188 -16.75 -0.72 16.03
N ASP A 189 -15.43 -0.63 15.83
CA ASP A 189 -14.76 0.55 15.31
C ASP A 189 -13.71 0.14 14.25
N TYR A 190 -13.47 1.05 13.31
CA TYR A 190 -12.54 0.85 12.20
C TYR A 190 -11.68 2.09 12.00
N PHE A 191 -10.39 1.88 11.73
CA PHE A 191 -9.40 2.95 11.65
C PHE A 191 -8.54 2.81 10.39
N ARG A 192 -8.31 3.92 9.72
CA ARG A 192 -7.20 4.06 8.78
C ARG A 192 -6.04 4.74 9.51
N VAL A 193 -4.89 4.11 9.51
CA VAL A 193 -3.74 4.52 10.30
C VAL A 193 -2.60 4.87 9.35
N PHE A 194 -2.35 6.16 9.21
CA PHE A 194 -1.27 6.69 8.40
C PHE A 194 0.07 6.51 9.12
N CYS A 195 1.07 6.02 8.40
CA CYS A 195 2.44 5.90 8.88
C CYS A 195 3.39 6.58 7.90
N PHE A 196 4.18 7.53 8.41
CA PHE A 196 5.20 8.22 7.63
C PHE A 196 6.58 7.95 8.21
N ASP A 197 7.53 7.69 7.31
CA ASP A 197 8.95 7.51 7.65
C ASP A 197 9.20 6.45 8.74
N LYS A 198 8.30 5.43 8.81
CA LYS A 198 8.39 4.34 9.79
C LYS A 198 8.49 4.87 11.23
N ARG A 199 7.83 6.00 11.51
CA ARG A 199 7.97 6.77 12.76
C ARG A 199 6.72 7.53 13.18
N ASP A 200 6.17 8.36 12.29
CA ASP A 200 5.05 9.23 12.59
C ASP A 200 3.73 8.52 12.26
N VAL A 201 2.86 8.36 13.24
CA VAL A 201 1.62 7.58 13.10
C VAL A 201 0.42 8.44 13.46
N LEU A 202 -0.63 8.42 12.62
CA LEU A 202 -1.90 9.08 12.83
C LEU A 202 -3.06 8.11 12.69
N PHE A 203 -3.84 7.94 13.74
CA PHE A 203 -5.08 7.17 13.73
C PHE A 203 -6.25 8.06 13.30
N ILE A 204 -6.98 7.63 12.29
CA ILE A 204 -8.20 8.29 11.83
C ILE A 204 -9.33 7.28 11.91
N ARG A 205 -10.39 7.60 12.64
CA ARG A 205 -11.58 6.76 12.66
C ARG A 205 -12.25 6.81 11.29
N TRP A 206 -12.64 5.68 10.76
CA TRP A 206 -13.15 5.58 9.41
C TRP A 206 -14.41 4.72 9.36
N ILE A 207 -15.41 5.16 8.61
CA ILE A 207 -16.59 4.38 8.30
C ILE A 207 -16.47 3.91 6.85
N PRO A 208 -16.12 2.63 6.62
CA PRO A 208 -15.97 2.10 5.28
C PRO A 208 -17.30 2.12 4.54
N LYS A 209 -17.28 2.54 3.28
CA LYS A 209 -18.41 2.45 2.36
C LYS A 209 -17.92 1.84 1.06
N PRO A 210 -18.47 0.69 0.64
CA PRO A 210 -18.12 0.08 -0.63
C PRO A 210 -18.23 1.07 -1.79
N PHE A 211 -17.25 1.02 -2.68
CA PHE A 211 -17.17 1.87 -3.88
C PHE A 211 -17.18 3.39 -3.61
N SER A 212 -16.77 3.82 -2.43
CA SER A 212 -16.63 5.24 -2.07
C SER A 212 -15.47 5.43 -1.10
N MET A 213 -15.06 6.70 -0.91
CA MET A 213 -14.01 7.07 0.07
C MET A 213 -14.35 6.73 1.53
N GLY A 214 -15.58 6.33 1.82
CA GLY A 214 -16.04 6.22 3.20
C GLY A 214 -16.14 7.61 3.86
N GLN A 215 -16.17 7.60 5.19
CA GLN A 215 -16.23 8.83 5.99
C GLN A 215 -15.10 8.82 7.02
N TYR A 216 -14.25 9.84 6.97
CA TYR A 216 -13.22 10.07 7.96
C TYR A 216 -13.77 10.93 9.11
N LEU A 217 -13.49 10.50 10.33
CA LEU A 217 -13.89 11.17 11.56
C LEU A 217 -12.68 11.38 12.45
N HIS A 218 -12.75 12.38 13.33
CA HIS A 218 -11.75 12.51 14.39
C HIS A 218 -11.70 11.24 15.25
N CYS A 219 -10.49 10.88 15.65
CA CYS A 219 -10.27 9.85 16.65
C CYS A 219 -10.16 10.55 18.01
N GLU A 220 -11.26 10.56 18.77
CA GLU A 220 -11.31 11.21 20.07
C GLU A 220 -10.30 10.59 21.05
N PRO A 221 -9.74 11.38 21.97
CA PRO A 221 -8.87 10.86 23.02
C PRO A 221 -9.55 9.70 23.78
N GLY A 222 -8.83 8.59 23.92
CA GLY A 222 -9.35 7.41 24.61
C GLY A 222 -10.17 6.44 23.76
N THR A 223 -10.48 6.75 22.49
CA THR A 223 -11.22 5.83 21.60
C THR A 223 -10.47 4.48 21.42
N ILE A 224 -9.15 4.51 21.32
CA ILE A 224 -8.32 3.30 21.16
C ILE A 224 -7.93 2.72 22.54
N GLY A 225 -7.98 3.53 23.59
CA GLY A 225 -7.62 3.11 24.94
C GLY A 225 -6.15 2.76 25.10
N ASP A 226 -5.89 1.77 25.96
CA ASP A 226 -4.53 1.32 26.32
C ASP A 226 -3.78 0.63 25.17
N GLU A 227 -4.50 0.20 24.14
CA GLU A 227 -3.89 -0.49 22.98
C GLU A 227 -3.17 0.46 22.01
N LYS A 228 -3.32 1.78 22.16
CA LYS A 228 -2.77 2.76 21.23
C LYS A 228 -1.26 2.64 21.04
N GLU A 229 -0.52 2.41 22.10
CA GLU A 229 0.95 2.27 22.06
C GLU A 229 1.34 0.98 21.32
N THR A 230 0.67 -0.13 21.63
CA THR A 230 0.87 -1.44 20.99
C THR A 230 0.61 -1.35 19.49
N LEU A 231 -0.55 -0.83 19.09
CA LEU A 231 -0.93 -0.69 17.67
C LEU A 231 0.00 0.27 16.92
N THR A 232 0.47 1.34 17.58
CA THR A 232 1.46 2.25 17.01
C THR A 232 2.77 1.52 16.75
N ALA A 233 3.29 0.78 17.72
CA ALA A 233 4.52 0.00 17.59
C ALA A 233 4.40 -1.06 16.49
N GLN A 234 3.33 -1.83 16.47
CA GLN A 234 3.05 -2.84 15.44
C GLN A 234 2.96 -2.21 14.04
N THR A 235 2.28 -1.06 13.90
CA THR A 235 2.21 -0.33 12.63
C THR A 235 3.59 0.10 12.15
N ILE A 236 4.44 0.64 13.03
CA ILE A 236 5.81 1.04 12.70
C ILE A 236 6.66 -0.17 12.31
N GLU A 237 6.64 -1.24 13.09
CA GLU A 237 7.43 -2.46 12.82
C GLU A 237 7.01 -3.12 11.51
N LEU A 238 5.72 -3.15 11.21
CA LEU A 238 5.21 -3.64 9.93
C LEU A 238 5.77 -2.82 8.75
N ASN A 239 5.71 -1.49 8.85
CA ASN A 239 6.24 -0.62 7.80
C ASN A 239 7.78 -0.72 7.66
N ARG A 240 8.49 -1.01 8.76
CA ARG A 240 9.95 -1.31 8.72
C ARG A 240 10.23 -2.63 8.02
N ALA A 241 9.47 -3.67 8.33
CA ALA A 241 9.63 -5.00 7.73
C ALA A 241 9.31 -4.98 6.23
N LEU A 242 8.28 -4.23 5.84
CA LEU A 242 7.85 -4.07 4.46
C LEU A 242 8.66 -3.02 3.68
N ASP A 243 9.52 -2.25 4.36
CA ASP A 243 10.31 -1.13 3.82
C ASP A 243 9.46 -0.04 3.14
N LEU A 244 8.37 0.35 3.80
CA LEU A 244 7.45 1.39 3.33
C LEU A 244 7.65 2.68 4.12
N ASP A 245 7.98 3.77 3.43
CA ASP A 245 8.13 5.10 4.03
C ASP A 245 6.79 5.83 4.19
N VAL A 246 5.85 5.57 3.31
CA VAL A 246 4.48 6.10 3.34
C VAL A 246 3.51 4.93 3.18
N ASN A 247 2.62 4.77 4.14
CA ASN A 247 1.63 3.70 4.07
C ASN A 247 0.40 4.06 4.92
N VAL A 248 -0.74 3.48 4.57
CA VAL A 248 -1.93 3.46 5.42
C VAL A 248 -2.29 2.01 5.67
N VAL A 249 -2.41 1.65 6.93
CA VAL A 249 -2.91 0.34 7.34
C VAL A 249 -4.34 0.46 7.86
N GLU A 250 -5.09 -0.62 7.78
CA GLU A 250 -6.47 -0.67 8.23
C GLU A 250 -6.61 -1.59 9.44
N TRP A 251 -6.91 -0.99 10.60
CA TRP A 251 -7.19 -1.68 11.84
C TRP A 251 -8.67 -1.66 12.16
N CYS A 252 -9.19 -2.74 12.72
CA CYS A 252 -10.50 -2.72 13.35
C CYS A 252 -10.48 -3.41 14.71
N VAL A 253 -11.44 -3.05 15.56
CA VAL A 253 -11.69 -3.71 16.84
C VAL A 253 -13.09 -4.35 16.79
N ASP A 254 -13.17 -5.64 17.18
CA ASP A 254 -14.43 -6.36 17.25
C ASP A 254 -15.23 -6.07 18.54
N GLY A 255 -16.39 -6.70 18.67
CA GLY A 255 -17.25 -6.54 19.84
C GLY A 255 -16.68 -7.05 21.16
N GLU A 256 -15.67 -7.93 21.10
CA GLU A 256 -14.97 -8.52 22.25
C GLU A 256 -13.72 -7.71 22.65
N GLY A 257 -13.38 -6.67 21.86
CA GLY A 257 -12.22 -5.83 22.09
C GLY A 257 -10.92 -6.34 21.44
N LYS A 258 -11.00 -7.38 20.60
CA LYS A 258 -9.86 -7.87 19.87
C LYS A 258 -9.58 -7.01 18.64
N TRP A 259 -8.31 -6.66 18.44
CA TRP A 259 -7.83 -5.91 17.29
C TRP A 259 -7.40 -6.82 16.15
N TRP A 260 -7.75 -6.40 14.94
CA TRP A 260 -7.48 -7.11 13.71
C TRP A 260 -6.91 -6.15 12.67
N MET A 261 -5.86 -6.54 11.97
CA MET A 261 -5.41 -5.84 10.77
C MET A 261 -6.15 -6.40 9.55
N ILE A 262 -6.84 -5.53 8.83
CA ILE A 262 -7.68 -5.91 7.67
C ILE A 262 -6.94 -5.73 6.36
N ASP A 263 -6.14 -4.67 6.26
CA ASP A 263 -5.26 -4.39 5.11
C ASP A 263 -4.00 -3.68 5.61
N ALA A 264 -2.84 -4.14 5.16
CA ALA A 264 -1.56 -3.59 5.58
C ALA A 264 -0.84 -2.80 4.49
N PHE A 265 -1.41 -2.77 3.28
CA PHE A 265 -0.85 -2.04 2.16
C PHE A 265 -1.83 -0.99 1.62
N ASN A 266 -1.45 0.26 1.75
CA ASN A 266 -1.95 1.37 0.96
C ASN A 266 -0.82 2.40 0.88
N GLU A 267 0.17 2.06 0.09
CA GLU A 267 1.41 2.83 -0.09
C GLU A 267 1.22 4.09 -0.95
N VAL A 268 0.09 4.18 -1.63
CA VAL A 268 -0.34 5.35 -2.39
C VAL A 268 -1.74 5.76 -1.92
N PRO A 269 -1.87 6.18 -0.65
CA PRO A 269 -3.17 6.51 -0.11
C PRO A 269 -3.78 7.69 -0.85
N GLU A 270 -5.07 7.56 -1.19
CA GLU A 270 -5.83 8.70 -1.68
C GLU A 270 -6.07 9.67 -0.53
N VAL A 271 -5.65 10.92 -0.73
CA VAL A 271 -5.76 12.00 0.26
C VAL A 271 -6.55 13.15 -0.35
N ILE A 272 -7.84 13.18 -0.07
CA ILE A 272 -8.76 14.22 -0.57
C ILE A 272 -8.99 15.24 0.54
N PRO A 273 -8.66 16.54 0.32
CA PRO A 273 -8.79 17.58 1.35
C PRO A 273 -10.20 17.67 1.96
N GLU A 274 -11.22 17.54 1.12
CA GLU A 274 -12.63 17.66 1.54
C GLU A 274 -13.17 16.43 2.29
N ALA A 275 -12.48 15.30 2.20
CA ALA A 275 -12.89 14.05 2.87
C ALA A 275 -12.31 13.92 4.28
N LEU A 276 -11.25 14.64 4.58
CA LEU A 276 -10.51 14.59 5.85
C LEU A 276 -10.83 15.82 6.73
N PRO A 277 -10.81 15.67 8.05
CA PRO A 277 -10.70 16.83 8.95
C PRO A 277 -9.48 17.69 8.58
N GLU A 278 -9.63 19.02 8.61
CA GLU A 278 -8.62 19.97 8.13
C GLU A 278 -7.26 19.82 8.85
N ASP A 279 -7.29 19.62 10.15
CA ASP A 279 -6.09 19.40 10.97
C ASP A 279 -5.38 18.08 10.62
N TYR A 280 -6.13 17.02 10.33
CA TYR A 280 -5.56 15.75 9.87
C TYR A 280 -4.97 15.86 8.47
N TYR A 281 -5.66 16.54 7.56
CA TYR A 281 -5.12 16.80 6.23
C TYR A 281 -3.80 17.60 6.29
N ALA A 282 -3.77 18.68 7.08
CA ALA A 282 -2.57 19.48 7.28
C ALA A 282 -1.42 18.64 7.84
N TRP A 283 -1.70 17.84 8.88
CA TRP A 283 -0.70 16.94 9.47
C TRP A 283 -0.14 15.92 8.46
N ILE A 284 -1.01 15.29 7.66
CA ILE A 284 -0.62 14.33 6.63
C ILE A 284 0.32 14.99 5.61
N ALA A 285 -0.06 16.17 5.11
CA ALA A 285 0.75 16.91 4.14
C ALA A 285 2.11 17.35 4.71
N ASP A 286 2.14 17.78 5.98
CA ASP A 286 3.38 18.16 6.67
C ASP A 286 4.30 16.97 6.91
N ARG A 287 3.75 15.80 7.33
CA ARG A 287 4.56 14.58 7.53
C ARG A 287 5.07 14.01 6.22
N PHE A 288 4.26 14.06 5.16
CA PHE A 288 4.73 13.65 3.84
C PHE A 288 5.91 14.55 3.37
N ALA A 289 5.78 15.85 3.46
CA ALA A 289 6.84 16.78 3.09
C ALA A 289 8.11 16.57 3.97
N ALA A 290 7.95 16.32 5.27
CA ALA A 290 9.06 16.00 6.17
C ALA A 290 9.76 14.69 5.77
N CYS A 291 8.99 13.67 5.40
CA CYS A 291 9.53 12.41 4.88
C CYS A 291 10.38 12.64 3.63
N VAL A 292 9.88 13.41 2.66
CA VAL A 292 10.64 13.77 1.45
C VAL A 292 11.94 14.48 1.79
N LYS A 293 11.90 15.46 2.73
CA LYS A 293 13.10 16.21 3.18
C LYS A 293 14.15 15.30 3.81
N ASP A 294 13.74 14.32 4.63
CA ASP A 294 14.65 13.35 5.24
C ASP A 294 15.42 12.52 4.19
N LYS A 295 14.75 12.20 3.06
CA LYS A 295 15.35 11.39 1.99
C LYS A 295 16.30 12.20 1.07
N LEU A 296 16.39 13.51 1.23
CA LEU A 296 17.39 14.33 0.53
C LEU A 296 18.81 14.12 1.08
N ASP A 297 18.96 13.54 2.26
CA ASP A 297 20.29 13.19 2.79
C ASP A 297 21.01 12.23 1.82
N PRO A 298 22.24 12.57 1.34
CA PRO A 298 23.00 11.73 0.43
C PRO A 298 23.28 10.32 0.96
N GLY A 299 23.26 10.11 2.26
CA GLY A 299 23.44 8.81 2.88
C GLY A 299 22.21 7.88 2.74
N ARG A 300 21.06 8.42 2.40
CA ARG A 300 19.82 7.63 2.23
C ARG A 300 19.79 6.94 0.86
N LYS A 301 19.52 5.64 0.88
CA LYS A 301 19.33 4.80 -0.33
C LYS A 301 18.22 3.80 -0.08
N ASN A 302 17.48 3.44 -1.13
CA ASN A 302 16.58 2.30 -1.06
C ASN A 302 17.38 1.00 -0.87
N ARG A 303 16.81 0.06 -0.13
CA ARG A 303 17.34 -1.31 -0.12
C ARG A 303 17.08 -1.93 -1.48
N THR A 304 18.06 -2.61 -2.03
CA THR A 304 17.92 -3.30 -3.29
C THR A 304 18.22 -4.79 -3.12
N PRO A 305 17.65 -5.68 -3.94
CA PRO A 305 17.95 -7.11 -3.87
C PRO A 305 19.35 -7.45 -4.34
N PHE A 306 20.12 -6.47 -4.79
CA PHE A 306 21.47 -6.65 -5.35
C PHE A 306 22.59 -6.14 -4.42
N GLY A 307 22.28 -5.69 -3.22
CA GLY A 307 23.22 -5.20 -2.22
C GLY A 307 23.12 -3.73 -1.91
#